data_59c0ef313d364e4d195ef9c26c96d437
#
_entry.id   59c0ef313d364e4d195ef9c26c96d437
#
_cell.length_a   1.000
_cell.length_b   1.000
_cell.length_c   1.000
_cell.angle_alpha   90.00
_cell.angle_beta   90.00
_cell.angle_gamma   90.00
#
_symmetry.space_group_name_H-M   'P 1'
#
loop_
_entity.id
_entity.type
_entity.pdbx_description
1 polymer ?
#
loop_
_entity_poly.entity_id
_entity_poly.type
_entity_poly.pdbx_seq_one_letter_code
_entity_poly.pdbx_strand_id
1 'polypeptide(L)'
;ITASIFLLFAFVGSMYLTEIRPLQELGSSFAQVLTGVTKTEEILNIPTFEGGTVFPDKHDIELRNVRFSYDGKIDVLKHCNLKIDDGERMALVGRSGAGKSTVIELISRFYDVQEGEVLIGGKNVKDINYETLLQNVAIVFQKTFLTRDSVFENIRMGSNATLEEVRVAAKEAQIDDFIMSLPNGYDTKVGSFGSRFSGGEKQRIAIARAILKNAPILILDEATSAADPENQVEIDKAIENLCKGKTVIIVAHRLSALKMCNRIAVVE
;
A
#
# COMPACT_ATOMS: atom_id res chain seq x y z
N ILE A 1 62.97 18.57 38.32
CA ILE A 1 62.80 17.44 37.39
C ILE A 1 63.70 17.70 36.21
N THR A 2 64.73 16.85 35.99
CA THR A 2 65.57 16.96 34.81
C THR A 2 64.87 16.68 33.54
N ALA A 3 65.22 17.35 32.44
CA ALA A 3 64.58 17.17 31.11
C ALA A 3 64.51 15.68 30.70
N SER A 4 65.49 14.88 31.09
CA SER A 4 65.56 13.44 30.83
C SER A 4 64.41 12.65 31.53
N ILE A 5 64.12 13.02 32.79
CA ILE A 5 63.01 12.37 33.56
C ILE A 5 61.68 12.76 32.96
N PHE A 6 61.45 13.99 32.50
CA PHE A 6 60.28 14.43 31.85
C PHE A 6 60.04 13.70 30.52
N LEU A 7 61.09 13.56 29.68
CA LEU A 7 61.02 12.81 28.43
C LEU A 7 60.69 11.34 28.65
N LEU A 8 61.33 10.71 29.67
CA LEU A 8 61.02 9.33 30.03
C LEU A 8 59.54 9.15 30.44
N PHE A 9 59.05 10.07 31.28
CA PHE A 9 57.62 10.04 31.71
C PHE A 9 56.68 10.26 30.54
N ALA A 10 56.96 11.18 29.63
CA ALA A 10 56.15 11.42 28.43
C ALA A 10 56.16 10.21 27.50
N PHE A 11 57.29 9.55 27.31
CA PHE A 11 57.42 8.36 26.49
C PHE A 11 56.66 7.16 27.07
N VAL A 12 56.88 6.86 28.36
CA VAL A 12 56.16 5.78 29.06
C VAL A 12 54.67 6.05 29.12
N GLY A 13 54.26 7.30 29.39
CA GLY A 13 52.83 7.70 29.37
C GLY A 13 52.17 7.51 28.01
N SER A 14 52.87 7.82 26.91
CA SER A 14 52.37 7.61 25.57
C SER A 14 52.21 6.12 25.23
N MET A 15 53.11 5.26 25.68
CA MET A 15 52.98 3.81 25.52
C MET A 15 51.77 3.24 26.25
N TYR A 16 51.55 3.66 27.51
CA TYR A 16 50.34 3.23 28.23
C TYR A 16 49.02 3.71 27.58
N LEU A 17 48.98 4.93 27.06
CA LEU A 17 47.84 5.46 26.38
C LEU A 17 47.49 4.69 25.08
N THR A 18 48.52 4.23 24.33
CA THR A 18 48.32 3.39 23.15
C THR A 18 47.78 2.00 23.48
N GLU A 19 48.16 1.43 24.61
CA GLU A 19 47.68 0.12 25.06
C GLU A 19 46.23 0.17 25.62
N ILE A 20 45.78 1.32 26.16
CA ILE A 20 44.43 1.50 26.69
C ILE A 20 43.41 1.77 25.57
N ARG A 21 43.85 2.37 24.47
CA ARG A 21 42.97 2.72 23.34
C ARG A 21 42.18 1.54 22.77
N PRO A 22 42.73 0.34 22.54
CA PRO A 22 41.97 -0.83 22.09
C PRO A 22 40.86 -1.26 23.05
N LEU A 23 41.04 -1.05 24.37
CA LEU A 23 40.01 -1.34 25.37
C LEU A 23 38.83 -0.38 25.26
N GLN A 24 39.07 0.90 24.96
CA GLN A 24 38.00 1.86 24.71
C GLN A 24 37.24 1.55 23.40
N GLU A 25 37.98 1.16 22.35
CA GLU A 25 37.40 0.75 21.08
C GLU A 25 36.57 -0.53 21.22
N LEU A 26 37.00 -1.49 22.02
CA LEU A 26 36.23 -2.67 22.38
C LEU A 26 34.92 -2.30 23.09
N GLY A 27 34.95 -1.40 24.06
CA GLY A 27 33.76 -0.92 24.77
C GLY A 27 32.73 -0.26 23.84
N SER A 28 33.21 0.60 22.93
CA SER A 28 32.35 1.26 21.97
C SER A 28 31.73 0.28 20.95
N SER A 29 32.52 -0.68 20.47
CA SER A 29 32.06 -1.73 19.56
C SER A 29 31.04 -2.62 20.23
N PHE A 30 31.21 -2.98 21.48
CA PHE A 30 30.28 -3.78 22.25
C PHE A 30 28.94 -3.04 22.46
N ALA A 31 28.98 -1.73 22.74
CA ALA A 31 27.79 -0.90 22.85
C ALA A 31 27.00 -0.82 21.52
N GLN A 32 27.72 -0.73 20.39
CA GLN A 32 27.08 -0.74 19.05
C GLN A 32 26.41 -2.09 18.76
N VAL A 33 27.07 -3.21 19.07
CA VAL A 33 26.50 -4.55 18.91
C VAL A 33 25.25 -4.71 19.77
N LEU A 34 25.30 -4.35 21.05
CA LEU A 34 24.15 -4.39 21.95
C LEU A 34 22.99 -3.54 21.40
N THR A 35 23.25 -2.34 20.94
CA THR A 35 22.24 -1.48 20.33
C THR A 35 21.63 -2.13 19.08
N GLY A 36 22.46 -2.78 18.25
CA GLY A 36 22.00 -3.53 17.08
C GLY A 36 21.11 -4.71 17.46
N VAL A 37 21.50 -5.49 18.47
CA VAL A 37 20.71 -6.63 18.99
C VAL A 37 19.36 -6.13 19.52
N THR A 38 19.37 -5.11 20.38
CA THR A 38 18.12 -4.57 20.95
C THR A 38 17.15 -4.09 19.86
N LYS A 39 17.64 -3.35 18.86
CA LYS A 39 16.81 -2.91 17.75
C LYS A 39 16.26 -4.08 16.91
N THR A 40 17.08 -5.12 16.74
CA THR A 40 16.64 -6.34 16.03
C THR A 40 15.56 -7.06 16.83
N GLU A 41 15.73 -7.20 18.15
CA GLU A 41 14.71 -7.79 19.04
C GLU A 41 13.43 -6.97 19.05
N GLU A 42 13.50 -5.64 19.09
CA GLU A 42 12.32 -4.77 18.96
C GLU A 42 11.55 -5.05 17.69
N ILE A 43 12.23 -5.21 16.54
CA ILE A 43 11.60 -5.52 15.24
C ILE A 43 11.00 -6.92 15.24
N LEU A 44 11.71 -7.92 15.76
CA LEU A 44 11.26 -9.32 15.81
C LEU A 44 10.06 -9.52 16.75
N ASN A 45 9.95 -8.69 17.79
CA ASN A 45 8.86 -8.72 18.74
C ASN A 45 7.66 -7.85 18.36
N ILE A 46 7.67 -7.18 17.18
CA ILE A 46 6.48 -6.50 16.68
C ILE A 46 5.37 -7.55 16.50
N PRO A 47 4.19 -7.36 17.16
CA PRO A 47 3.11 -8.30 17.03
C PRO A 47 2.66 -8.40 15.57
N THR A 48 2.57 -9.62 15.05
CA THR A 48 2.03 -9.89 13.72
C THR A 48 0.51 -9.83 13.75
N PHE A 49 -0.10 -9.46 12.63
CA PHE A 49 -1.55 -9.49 12.51
C PHE A 49 -2.04 -10.95 12.51
N GLU A 50 -2.65 -11.35 13.61
CA GLU A 50 -3.28 -12.66 13.74
C GLU A 50 -4.71 -12.62 13.20
N GLY A 51 -5.27 -13.79 12.85
CA GLY A 51 -6.65 -13.93 12.38
C GLY A 51 -6.91 -15.25 11.71
N GLY A 52 -8.18 -15.58 11.52
CA GLY A 52 -8.62 -16.80 10.85
C GLY A 52 -8.52 -16.67 9.32
N THR A 53 -8.27 -17.79 8.65
CA THR A 53 -8.08 -17.88 7.18
C THR A 53 -9.38 -17.89 6.37
N VAL A 54 -10.54 -17.87 7.04
CA VAL A 54 -11.85 -17.87 6.37
C VAL A 54 -12.29 -16.44 6.09
N PHE A 55 -12.43 -16.08 4.83
CA PHE A 55 -13.02 -14.82 4.39
C PHE A 55 -14.56 -14.96 4.34
N PRO A 56 -15.33 -13.91 4.69
CA PRO A 56 -16.80 -13.97 4.60
C PRO A 56 -17.32 -14.13 3.18
N ASP A 57 -18.46 -14.83 3.00
CA ASP A 57 -19.12 -14.98 1.70
C ASP A 57 -19.82 -13.69 1.24
N LYS A 58 -20.22 -12.84 2.18
CA LYS A 58 -20.77 -11.51 1.91
C LYS A 58 -19.65 -10.48 2.00
N HIS A 59 -19.71 -9.50 1.12
CA HIS A 59 -18.68 -8.48 0.97
C HIS A 59 -19.19 -7.08 1.32
N ASP A 60 -20.28 -7.01 2.10
CA ASP A 60 -20.72 -5.75 2.70
C ASP A 60 -19.67 -5.24 3.69
N ILE A 61 -19.51 -3.92 3.74
CA ILE A 61 -18.49 -3.27 4.57
C ILE A 61 -19.20 -2.35 5.54
N GLU A 62 -18.83 -2.41 6.82
CA GLU A 62 -19.41 -1.57 7.85
C GLU A 62 -18.35 -1.03 8.81
N LEU A 63 -18.32 0.28 8.99
CA LEU A 63 -17.60 0.96 10.06
C LEU A 63 -18.61 1.30 11.15
N ARG A 64 -18.38 0.87 12.40
CA ARG A 64 -19.24 1.14 13.55
C ARG A 64 -18.51 1.95 14.58
N ASN A 65 -18.95 3.20 14.78
CA ASN A 65 -18.46 4.10 15.80
C ASN A 65 -16.93 4.20 15.83
N VAL A 66 -16.30 4.28 14.64
CA VAL A 66 -14.85 4.22 14.49
C VAL A 66 -14.22 5.54 14.89
N ARG A 67 -13.25 5.45 15.83
CA ARG A 67 -12.31 6.51 16.17
C ARG A 67 -10.91 6.08 15.76
N PHE A 68 -10.20 7.00 15.09
CA PHE A 68 -8.84 6.73 14.65
C PHE A 68 -7.96 7.96 14.64
N SER A 69 -6.72 7.77 15.10
CA SER A 69 -5.63 8.75 15.08
C SER A 69 -4.32 8.06 14.70
N TYR A 70 -3.49 8.70 13.86
CA TYR A 70 -2.17 8.16 13.50
C TYR A 70 -1.13 8.32 14.61
N ASP A 71 -1.22 9.39 15.39
CA ASP A 71 -0.25 9.77 16.43
C ASP A 71 -0.81 9.65 17.86
N GLY A 72 -2.06 9.21 18.00
CA GLY A 72 -2.77 9.13 19.28
C GLY A 72 -3.15 10.49 19.87
N LYS A 73 -2.92 11.61 19.17
CA LYS A 73 -3.18 12.96 19.67
C LYS A 73 -4.33 13.66 18.94
N ILE A 74 -4.36 13.51 17.62
CA ILE A 74 -5.36 14.19 16.77
C ILE A 74 -6.21 13.11 16.10
N ASP A 75 -7.50 13.10 16.43
CA ASP A 75 -8.45 12.19 15.81
C ASP A 75 -8.73 12.62 14.36
N VAL A 76 -8.42 11.72 13.43
CA VAL A 76 -8.73 11.88 12.00
C VAL A 76 -10.17 11.42 11.73
N LEU A 77 -10.60 10.35 12.38
CA LEU A 77 -12.00 9.90 12.36
C LEU A 77 -12.56 9.96 13.79
N LYS A 78 -13.77 10.55 13.90
CA LYS A 78 -14.48 10.70 15.17
C LYS A 78 -15.86 10.07 15.04
N HIS A 79 -16.07 8.92 15.73
CA HIS A 79 -17.37 8.22 15.73
C HIS A 79 -17.91 7.97 14.30
N CYS A 80 -17.01 7.62 13.36
CA CYS A 80 -17.36 7.39 11.97
C CYS A 80 -18.23 6.14 11.84
N ASN A 81 -19.39 6.31 11.18
CA ASN A 81 -20.29 5.23 10.83
C ASN A 81 -20.48 5.23 9.32
N LEU A 82 -20.22 4.11 8.67
CA LEU A 82 -20.36 3.92 7.23
C LEU A 82 -20.85 2.51 6.95
N LYS A 83 -21.80 2.35 6.05
CA LYS A 83 -22.24 1.04 5.59
C LYS A 83 -22.30 1.02 4.07
N ILE A 84 -21.72 -0.03 3.48
CA ILE A 84 -21.69 -0.31 2.05
C ILE A 84 -22.26 -1.71 1.86
N ASP A 85 -23.32 -1.83 1.11
CA ASP A 85 -23.98 -3.12 0.89
C ASP A 85 -23.17 -3.99 -0.11
N ASP A 86 -23.36 -5.30 -0.06
CA ASP A 86 -22.69 -6.24 -0.95
C ASP A 86 -23.02 -5.93 -2.43
N GLY A 87 -21.99 -5.80 -3.25
CA GLY A 87 -22.13 -5.41 -4.66
C GLY A 87 -22.46 -3.93 -4.90
N GLU A 88 -22.52 -3.10 -3.86
CA GLU A 88 -22.74 -1.66 -3.98
C GLU A 88 -21.48 -0.93 -4.44
N ARG A 89 -21.66 0.14 -5.23
CA ARG A 89 -20.60 1.08 -5.61
C ARG A 89 -20.82 2.39 -4.88
N MET A 90 -19.96 2.70 -3.92
CA MET A 90 -20.04 3.92 -3.11
C MET A 90 -18.92 4.88 -3.42
N ALA A 91 -19.25 6.15 -3.63
CA ALA A 91 -18.26 7.23 -3.68
C ALA A 91 -18.04 7.84 -2.31
N LEU A 92 -16.77 8.01 -1.92
CA LEU A 92 -16.37 8.84 -0.79
C LEU A 92 -15.93 10.21 -1.30
N VAL A 93 -16.60 11.26 -0.85
CA VAL A 93 -16.28 12.64 -1.20
C VAL A 93 -16.04 13.45 0.07
N GLY A 94 -15.31 14.54 -0.02
CA GLY A 94 -15.01 15.41 1.14
C GLY A 94 -13.77 16.24 0.88
N ARG A 95 -13.50 17.19 1.76
CA ARG A 95 -12.31 18.06 1.67
C ARG A 95 -11.01 17.24 1.75
N SER A 96 -9.92 17.81 1.24
CA SER A 96 -8.59 17.24 1.49
C SER A 96 -8.34 17.18 3.00
N GLY A 97 -7.83 16.04 3.49
CA GLY A 97 -7.61 15.83 4.93
C GLY A 97 -8.84 15.39 5.74
N ALA A 98 -10.03 15.24 5.13
CA ALA A 98 -11.25 14.81 5.86
C ALA A 98 -11.24 13.33 6.31
N GLY A 99 -10.19 12.56 6.02
CA GLY A 99 -10.10 11.14 6.44
C GLY A 99 -10.54 10.11 5.41
N LYS A 100 -10.78 10.49 4.14
CA LYS A 100 -11.17 9.54 3.07
C LYS A 100 -10.15 8.41 2.89
N SER A 101 -8.87 8.75 2.76
CA SER A 101 -7.79 7.75 2.65
C SER A 101 -7.67 6.91 3.92
N THR A 102 -7.90 7.51 5.09
CA THR A 102 -7.91 6.78 6.36
C THR A 102 -9.01 5.72 6.39
N VAL A 103 -10.21 6.02 5.87
CA VAL A 103 -11.29 5.02 5.77
C VAL A 103 -10.85 3.80 4.96
N ILE A 104 -10.24 4.00 3.77
CA ILE A 104 -9.79 2.88 2.94
C ILE A 104 -8.60 2.13 3.55
N GLU A 105 -7.70 2.82 4.26
CA GLU A 105 -6.57 2.21 4.97
C GLU A 105 -7.05 1.32 6.13
N LEU A 106 -8.11 1.72 6.84
CA LEU A 106 -8.71 0.93 7.91
C LEU A 106 -9.48 -0.28 7.37
N ILE A 107 -10.20 -0.16 6.25
CA ILE A 107 -10.88 -1.29 5.59
C ILE A 107 -9.85 -2.32 5.13
N SER A 108 -8.70 -1.87 4.64
CA SER A 108 -7.59 -2.73 4.21
C SER A 108 -6.70 -3.20 5.37
N ARG A 109 -7.03 -2.80 6.62
CA ARG A 109 -6.28 -3.10 7.83
C ARG A 109 -4.79 -2.71 7.73
N PHE A 110 -4.47 -1.58 7.07
CA PHE A 110 -3.11 -1.01 7.17
C PHE A 110 -2.86 -0.45 8.56
N TYR A 111 -3.93 -0.11 9.27
CA TYR A 111 -3.96 0.28 10.68
C TYR A 111 -5.14 -0.37 11.37
N ASP A 112 -5.01 -0.63 12.67
CA ASP A 112 -6.11 -1.04 13.53
C ASP A 112 -6.78 0.19 14.18
N VAL A 113 -8.11 0.16 14.30
CA VAL A 113 -8.88 1.23 14.97
C VAL A 113 -8.62 1.25 16.47
N GLN A 114 -8.61 2.44 17.08
CA GLN A 114 -8.50 2.58 18.54
C GLN A 114 -9.84 2.33 19.22
N GLU A 115 -10.95 2.77 18.63
CA GLU A 115 -12.31 2.52 19.14
C GLU A 115 -13.23 2.17 17.99
N GLY A 116 -14.28 1.40 18.29
CA GLY A 116 -15.20 0.90 17.29
C GLY A 116 -14.67 -0.32 16.55
N GLU A 117 -15.27 -0.64 15.43
CA GLU A 117 -14.93 -1.81 14.63
C GLU A 117 -15.13 -1.59 13.13
N VAL A 118 -14.35 -2.29 12.33
CA VAL A 118 -14.48 -2.38 10.87
C VAL A 118 -14.85 -3.81 10.52
N LEU A 119 -15.98 -3.99 9.84
CA LEU A 119 -16.55 -5.28 9.52
C LEU A 119 -16.60 -5.50 8.02
N ILE A 120 -16.32 -6.72 7.58
CA ILE A 120 -16.58 -7.22 6.22
C ILE A 120 -17.43 -8.47 6.36
N GLY A 121 -18.60 -8.50 5.72
CA GLY A 121 -19.54 -9.61 5.85
C GLY A 121 -19.94 -9.90 7.30
N GLY A 122 -20.02 -8.87 8.13
CA GLY A 122 -20.31 -8.98 9.56
C GLY A 122 -19.14 -9.48 10.44
N LYS A 123 -17.96 -9.82 9.86
CA LYS A 123 -16.77 -10.25 10.60
C LYS A 123 -15.79 -9.09 10.75
N ASN A 124 -15.25 -8.90 11.97
CA ASN A 124 -14.26 -7.85 12.21
C ASN A 124 -12.97 -8.13 11.40
N VAL A 125 -12.44 -7.12 10.73
CA VAL A 125 -11.20 -7.25 9.92
C VAL A 125 -10.00 -7.69 10.77
N LYS A 126 -10.02 -7.42 12.09
CA LYS A 126 -9.00 -7.90 13.05
C LYS A 126 -9.01 -9.42 13.20
N ASP A 127 -10.15 -10.06 12.99
CA ASP A 127 -10.32 -11.50 13.11
C ASP A 127 -10.06 -12.25 11.79
N ILE A 128 -9.71 -11.53 10.73
CA ILE A 128 -9.35 -12.08 9.42
C ILE A 128 -7.82 -12.07 9.29
N ASN A 129 -7.24 -13.20 8.88
CA ASN A 129 -5.82 -13.25 8.57
C ASN A 129 -5.46 -12.20 7.51
N TYR A 130 -4.34 -11.47 7.70
CA TYR A 130 -3.97 -10.34 6.87
C TYR A 130 -3.77 -10.69 5.40
N GLU A 131 -3.14 -11.84 5.12
CA GLU A 131 -2.96 -12.30 3.74
C GLU A 131 -4.32 -12.64 3.10
N THR A 132 -5.21 -13.30 3.84
CA THR A 132 -6.57 -13.60 3.38
C THR A 132 -7.35 -12.32 3.10
N LEU A 133 -7.26 -11.32 3.98
CA LEU A 133 -7.89 -10.01 3.75
C LEU A 133 -7.35 -9.37 2.47
N LEU A 134 -6.02 -9.27 2.34
CA LEU A 134 -5.40 -8.65 1.18
C LEU A 134 -5.64 -9.43 -0.12
N GLN A 135 -5.82 -10.74 -0.09
CA GLN A 135 -6.22 -11.52 -1.29
C GLN A 135 -7.61 -11.11 -1.79
N ASN A 136 -8.53 -10.75 -0.89
CA ASN A 136 -9.93 -10.43 -1.18
C ASN A 136 -10.23 -8.92 -1.32
N VAL A 137 -9.24 -8.07 -1.13
CA VAL A 137 -9.34 -6.61 -1.33
C VAL A 137 -8.34 -6.18 -2.39
N ALA A 138 -8.80 -5.63 -3.51
CA ALA A 138 -7.95 -5.01 -4.52
C ALA A 138 -7.96 -3.49 -4.34
N ILE A 139 -6.78 -2.86 -4.45
CA ILE A 139 -6.62 -1.42 -4.31
C ILE A 139 -5.92 -0.87 -5.54
N VAL A 140 -6.50 0.15 -6.16
CA VAL A 140 -5.86 0.95 -7.21
C VAL A 140 -5.57 2.33 -6.63
N PHE A 141 -4.29 2.58 -6.35
CA PHE A 141 -3.83 3.83 -5.75
C PHE A 141 -3.73 4.97 -6.77
N GLN A 142 -3.84 6.20 -6.28
CA GLN A 142 -3.60 7.42 -7.05
C GLN A 142 -2.22 7.44 -7.70
N LYS A 143 -1.19 7.10 -6.94
CA LYS A 143 0.19 6.97 -7.44
C LYS A 143 0.47 5.52 -7.79
N THR A 144 0.44 5.21 -9.08
CA THR A 144 0.74 3.88 -9.56
C THR A 144 2.23 3.61 -9.50
N PHE A 145 2.59 2.55 -8.77
CA PHE A 145 3.95 2.03 -8.70
C PHE A 145 4.14 0.89 -9.73
N LEU A 146 5.21 0.99 -10.52
CA LEU A 146 5.67 -0.07 -11.41
C LEU A 146 7.10 -0.45 -11.04
N THR A 147 7.39 -1.76 -10.97
CA THR A 147 8.73 -2.29 -10.76
C THR A 147 9.57 -2.16 -12.03
N ARG A 148 10.89 -2.39 -11.94
CA ARG A 148 11.80 -2.37 -13.11
C ARG A 148 11.67 -3.61 -14.00
N ASP A 149 10.80 -4.53 -13.65
CA ASP A 149 10.55 -5.77 -14.36
C ASP A 149 9.82 -5.54 -15.69
N SER A 150 9.50 -6.61 -16.39
CA SER A 150 8.70 -6.57 -17.61
C SER A 150 7.27 -6.11 -17.33
N VAL A 151 6.55 -5.69 -18.38
CA VAL A 151 5.13 -5.39 -18.30
C VAL A 151 4.35 -6.61 -17.80
N PHE A 152 4.70 -7.80 -18.29
CA PHE A 152 4.12 -9.06 -17.83
C PHE A 152 4.22 -9.23 -16.32
N GLU A 153 5.43 -9.11 -15.75
CA GLU A 153 5.65 -9.23 -14.31
C GLU A 153 4.95 -8.12 -13.51
N ASN A 154 4.88 -6.92 -14.07
CA ASN A 154 4.16 -5.82 -13.46
C ASN A 154 2.66 -6.06 -13.37
N ILE A 155 2.04 -6.73 -14.33
CA ILE A 155 0.61 -7.09 -14.27
C ILE A 155 0.43 -8.32 -13.37
N ARG A 156 1.26 -9.34 -13.52
CA ARG A 156 1.18 -10.61 -12.78
C ARG A 156 1.41 -10.44 -11.27
N MET A 157 2.30 -9.51 -10.87
CA MET A 157 2.62 -9.19 -9.46
C MET A 157 2.88 -10.42 -8.57
N GLY A 158 3.66 -11.37 -9.08
CA GLY A 158 4.04 -12.58 -8.33
C GLY A 158 2.96 -13.67 -8.27
N SER A 159 1.81 -13.51 -8.92
CA SER A 159 0.83 -14.58 -9.09
C SER A 159 1.36 -15.64 -10.07
N ASN A 160 0.72 -16.82 -10.10
CA ASN A 160 1.05 -17.89 -11.05
C ASN A 160 0.30 -17.74 -12.39
N ALA A 161 -0.23 -16.55 -12.69
CA ALA A 161 -0.99 -16.30 -13.90
C ALA A 161 -0.15 -16.51 -15.16
N THR A 162 -0.76 -17.12 -16.16
CA THR A 162 -0.18 -17.35 -17.50
C THR A 162 -0.18 -16.05 -18.31
N LEU A 163 0.58 -16.03 -19.40
CA LEU A 163 0.57 -14.89 -20.33
C LEU A 163 -0.82 -14.65 -20.91
N GLU A 164 -1.58 -15.70 -21.18
CA GLU A 164 -2.93 -15.58 -21.73
C GLU A 164 -3.89 -14.88 -20.74
N GLU A 165 -3.86 -15.27 -19.46
CA GLU A 165 -4.65 -14.63 -18.41
C GLU A 165 -4.26 -13.15 -18.22
N VAL A 166 -2.95 -12.86 -18.25
CA VAL A 166 -2.44 -11.48 -18.19
C VAL A 166 -2.94 -10.67 -19.39
N ARG A 167 -2.95 -11.24 -20.60
CA ARG A 167 -3.47 -10.58 -21.80
C ARG A 167 -4.96 -10.32 -21.73
N VAL A 168 -5.75 -11.26 -21.22
CA VAL A 168 -7.18 -11.05 -20.99
C VAL A 168 -7.40 -9.85 -20.06
N ALA A 169 -6.72 -9.80 -18.92
CA ALA A 169 -6.80 -8.69 -17.99
C ALA A 169 -6.34 -7.35 -18.62
N ALA A 170 -5.29 -7.37 -19.44
CA ALA A 170 -4.80 -6.18 -20.14
C ALA A 170 -5.78 -5.67 -21.20
N LYS A 171 -6.50 -6.56 -21.90
CA LYS A 171 -7.57 -6.18 -22.84
C LYS A 171 -8.74 -5.51 -22.11
N GLU A 172 -9.18 -6.08 -21.01
CA GLU A 172 -10.24 -5.49 -20.19
C GLU A 172 -9.82 -4.13 -19.61
N ALA A 173 -8.54 -3.96 -19.29
CA ALA A 173 -7.95 -2.70 -18.85
C ALA A 173 -7.62 -1.73 -20.00
N GLN A 174 -7.98 -2.02 -21.25
CA GLN A 174 -7.74 -1.19 -22.44
C GLN A 174 -6.25 -0.82 -22.64
N ILE A 175 -5.31 -1.79 -22.40
CA ILE A 175 -3.87 -1.55 -22.49
C ILE A 175 -3.14 -2.60 -23.37
N ASP A 176 -3.78 -3.70 -23.80
CA ASP A 176 -3.16 -4.77 -24.58
C ASP A 176 -2.59 -4.24 -25.90
N ASP A 177 -3.35 -3.42 -26.66
CA ASP A 177 -2.91 -2.86 -27.95
C ASP A 177 -1.66 -2.00 -27.78
N PHE A 178 -1.62 -1.16 -26.74
CA PHE A 178 -0.43 -0.38 -26.42
C PHE A 178 0.76 -1.30 -26.09
N ILE A 179 0.57 -2.32 -25.23
CA ILE A 179 1.64 -3.27 -24.88
C ILE A 179 2.17 -3.98 -26.13
N MET A 180 1.28 -4.43 -27.02
CA MET A 180 1.65 -5.09 -28.26
C MET A 180 2.37 -4.19 -29.26
N SER A 181 2.20 -2.87 -29.16
CA SER A 181 2.95 -1.89 -29.98
C SER A 181 4.39 -1.65 -29.48
N LEU A 182 4.73 -2.11 -28.27
CA LEU A 182 6.08 -1.99 -27.73
C LEU A 182 7.05 -2.94 -28.42
N PRO A 183 8.35 -2.61 -28.58
CA PRO A 183 9.33 -3.43 -29.31
C PRO A 183 9.42 -4.88 -28.84
N ASN A 184 9.23 -5.14 -27.53
CA ASN A 184 9.28 -6.48 -26.93
C ASN A 184 7.92 -6.88 -26.33
N GLY A 185 6.82 -6.22 -26.68
CA GLY A 185 5.49 -6.52 -26.14
C GLY A 185 5.48 -6.61 -24.62
N TYR A 186 4.97 -7.69 -24.09
CA TYR A 186 4.87 -7.97 -22.64
C TYR A 186 6.22 -8.14 -21.95
N ASP A 187 7.29 -8.50 -22.68
CA ASP A 187 8.66 -8.61 -22.13
C ASP A 187 9.38 -7.26 -22.06
N THR A 188 8.74 -6.18 -22.48
CA THR A 188 9.31 -4.83 -22.39
C THR A 188 9.53 -4.45 -20.93
N LYS A 189 10.79 -4.13 -20.58
CA LYS A 189 11.14 -3.65 -19.25
C LYS A 189 10.65 -2.22 -19.03
N VAL A 190 9.94 -2.00 -17.93
CA VAL A 190 9.26 -0.75 -17.62
C VAL A 190 10.24 0.40 -17.29
N GLY A 191 11.50 0.09 -16.95
CA GLY A 191 12.47 1.09 -16.51
C GLY A 191 12.26 1.53 -15.05
N SER A 192 13.07 2.51 -14.60
CA SER A 192 12.99 2.99 -13.21
C SER A 192 11.64 3.66 -12.96
N PHE A 193 10.83 3.08 -12.05
CA PHE A 193 9.52 3.58 -11.65
C PHE A 193 8.54 3.88 -12.81
N GLY A 194 8.67 3.14 -13.92
CA GLY A 194 7.81 3.34 -15.08
C GLY A 194 8.12 4.62 -15.86
N SER A 195 9.35 5.13 -15.82
CA SER A 195 9.74 6.39 -16.47
C SER A 195 9.46 6.46 -17.99
N ARG A 196 9.24 5.30 -18.62
CA ARG A 196 8.94 5.19 -20.06
C ARG A 196 7.44 5.22 -20.40
N PHE A 197 6.57 5.23 -19.38
CA PHE A 197 5.12 5.17 -19.56
C PHE A 197 4.46 6.46 -19.08
N SER A 198 3.44 6.90 -19.79
CA SER A 198 2.57 8.01 -19.38
C SER A 198 1.78 7.68 -18.10
N GLY A 199 1.19 8.68 -17.48
CA GLY A 199 0.33 8.49 -16.31
C GLY A 199 -0.85 7.56 -16.60
N GLY A 200 -1.50 7.71 -17.75
CA GLY A 200 -2.63 6.88 -18.15
C GLY A 200 -2.25 5.43 -18.42
N GLU A 201 -1.11 5.17 -19.05
CA GLU A 201 -0.61 3.80 -19.29
C GLU A 201 -0.28 3.09 -17.97
N LYS A 202 0.41 3.76 -17.05
CA LYS A 202 0.67 3.23 -15.71
C LYS A 202 -0.62 2.87 -14.99
N GLN A 203 -1.60 3.75 -15.07
CA GLN A 203 -2.90 3.55 -14.43
C GLN A 203 -3.62 2.33 -15.00
N ARG A 204 -3.65 2.16 -16.34
CA ARG A 204 -4.25 0.98 -16.98
C ARG A 204 -3.50 -0.31 -16.63
N ILE A 205 -2.18 -0.29 -16.46
CA ILE A 205 -1.42 -1.43 -15.96
C ILE A 205 -1.85 -1.77 -14.52
N ALA A 206 -2.06 -0.78 -13.64
CA ALA A 206 -2.56 -1.03 -12.29
C ALA A 206 -4.00 -1.56 -12.28
N ILE A 207 -4.84 -1.10 -13.20
CA ILE A 207 -6.19 -1.63 -13.40
C ILE A 207 -6.11 -3.08 -13.87
N ALA A 208 -5.21 -3.43 -14.83
CA ALA A 208 -5.00 -4.81 -15.27
C ALA A 208 -4.58 -5.73 -14.11
N ARG A 209 -3.72 -5.27 -13.20
CA ARG A 209 -3.39 -6.01 -11.96
C ARG A 209 -4.63 -6.30 -11.12
N ALA A 210 -5.48 -5.29 -10.93
CA ALA A 210 -6.69 -5.42 -10.12
C ALA A 210 -7.72 -6.35 -10.78
N ILE A 211 -7.84 -6.32 -12.12
CA ILE A 211 -8.67 -7.25 -12.89
C ILE A 211 -8.15 -8.67 -12.73
N LEU A 212 -6.85 -8.90 -12.95
CA LEU A 212 -6.21 -10.21 -12.83
C LEU A 212 -6.37 -10.80 -11.43
N LYS A 213 -6.22 -9.97 -10.40
CA LYS A 213 -6.43 -10.36 -8.99
C LYS A 213 -7.85 -10.79 -8.70
N ASN A 214 -8.83 -10.22 -9.38
CA ASN A 214 -10.27 -10.52 -9.30
C ASN A 214 -10.84 -10.58 -7.87
N ALA A 215 -10.38 -9.70 -6.98
CA ALA A 215 -10.88 -9.61 -5.61
C ALA A 215 -12.35 -9.12 -5.58
N PRO A 216 -13.18 -9.61 -4.63
CA PRO A 216 -14.59 -9.24 -4.51
C PRO A 216 -14.79 -7.81 -4.00
N ILE A 217 -13.83 -7.26 -3.26
CA ILE A 217 -13.86 -5.88 -2.78
C ILE A 217 -12.82 -5.06 -3.55
N LEU A 218 -13.23 -3.91 -4.06
CA LEU A 218 -12.40 -3.01 -4.83
C LEU A 218 -12.36 -1.61 -4.20
N ILE A 219 -11.16 -1.09 -4.04
CA ILE A 219 -10.92 0.28 -3.58
C ILE A 219 -10.21 1.06 -4.70
N LEU A 220 -10.79 2.17 -5.12
CA LEU A 220 -10.23 3.07 -6.12
C LEU A 220 -9.91 4.41 -5.45
N ASP A 221 -8.62 4.65 -5.18
CA ASP A 221 -8.16 5.91 -4.58
C ASP A 221 -7.73 6.88 -5.69
N GLU A 222 -8.62 7.84 -6.03
CA GLU A 222 -8.40 8.84 -7.08
C GLU A 222 -7.91 8.26 -8.43
N ALA A 223 -8.32 7.05 -8.75
CA ALA A 223 -7.81 6.29 -9.89
C ALA A 223 -7.97 6.97 -11.27
N THR A 224 -8.69 8.09 -11.35
CA THR A 224 -8.93 8.85 -12.59
C THR A 224 -8.17 10.17 -12.65
N SER A 225 -7.41 10.55 -11.61
CA SER A 225 -6.86 11.91 -11.46
C SER A 225 -5.65 12.21 -12.37
N ALA A 226 -4.90 11.18 -12.79
CA ALA A 226 -3.59 11.31 -13.44
C ALA A 226 -3.61 11.25 -14.99
N ALA A 227 -4.78 11.18 -15.62
CA ALA A 227 -4.87 10.98 -17.06
C ALA A 227 -5.13 12.26 -17.83
N ASP A 228 -4.45 12.40 -18.99
CA ASP A 228 -4.79 13.36 -20.00
C ASP A 228 -6.19 13.08 -20.58
N PRO A 229 -6.91 14.09 -21.08
CA PRO A 229 -8.27 13.92 -21.62
C PRO A 229 -8.42 12.80 -22.65
N GLU A 230 -7.40 12.56 -23.47
CA GLU A 230 -7.39 11.51 -24.50
C GLU A 230 -7.40 10.09 -23.91
N ASN A 231 -6.72 9.89 -22.79
CA ASN A 231 -6.67 8.58 -22.08
C ASN A 231 -7.85 8.36 -21.14
N GLN A 232 -8.66 9.40 -20.88
CA GLN A 232 -9.72 9.34 -19.87
C GLN A 232 -10.81 8.33 -20.23
N VAL A 233 -11.23 8.28 -21.49
CA VAL A 233 -12.29 7.39 -21.97
C VAL A 233 -11.90 5.93 -21.82
N GLU A 234 -10.65 5.59 -22.11
CA GLU A 234 -10.14 4.22 -21.96
C GLU A 234 -10.03 3.82 -20.49
N ILE A 235 -9.59 4.75 -19.63
CA ILE A 235 -9.52 4.51 -18.17
C ILE A 235 -10.92 4.33 -17.59
N ASP A 236 -11.88 5.17 -17.94
CA ASP A 236 -13.27 5.07 -17.44
C ASP A 236 -13.87 3.72 -17.85
N LYS A 237 -13.66 3.27 -19.09
CA LYS A 237 -14.09 1.96 -19.56
C LYS A 237 -13.40 0.80 -18.83
N ALA A 238 -12.10 0.91 -18.59
CA ALA A 238 -11.34 -0.08 -17.83
C ALA A 238 -11.84 -0.19 -16.37
N ILE A 239 -12.13 0.94 -15.73
CA ILE A 239 -12.70 0.99 -14.37
C ILE A 239 -14.11 0.39 -14.36
N GLU A 240 -14.95 0.70 -15.35
CA GLU A 240 -16.30 0.13 -15.45
C GLU A 240 -16.23 -1.41 -15.54
N ASN A 241 -15.32 -1.95 -16.36
CA ASN A 241 -15.11 -3.40 -16.45
C ASN A 241 -14.64 -3.98 -15.10
N LEU A 242 -13.67 -3.33 -14.44
CA LEU A 242 -13.14 -3.75 -13.16
C LEU A 242 -14.19 -3.79 -12.05
N CYS A 243 -15.17 -2.87 -12.06
CA CYS A 243 -16.20 -2.73 -11.02
C CYS A 243 -17.34 -3.76 -11.14
N LYS A 244 -17.44 -4.55 -12.23
CA LYS A 244 -18.56 -5.48 -12.44
C LYS A 244 -18.61 -6.56 -11.36
N GLY A 245 -19.79 -6.69 -10.69
CA GLY A 245 -20.05 -7.74 -9.71
C GLY A 245 -19.24 -7.62 -8.41
N LYS A 246 -18.74 -6.45 -8.07
CA LYS A 246 -17.90 -6.23 -6.89
C LYS A 246 -18.49 -5.17 -5.96
N THR A 247 -18.16 -5.25 -4.67
CA THR A 247 -18.35 -4.15 -3.72
C THR A 247 -17.25 -3.13 -3.93
N VAL A 248 -17.60 -1.87 -4.24
CA VAL A 248 -16.62 -0.88 -4.69
C VAL A 248 -16.67 0.39 -3.85
N ILE A 249 -15.50 0.85 -3.44
CA ILE A 249 -15.30 2.16 -2.81
C ILE A 249 -14.47 3.02 -3.76
N ILE A 250 -14.98 4.19 -4.11
CA ILE A 250 -14.30 5.15 -4.99
C ILE A 250 -14.06 6.45 -4.22
N VAL A 251 -12.81 6.80 -3.95
CA VAL A 251 -12.48 8.17 -3.51
C VAL A 251 -12.50 9.05 -4.75
N ALA A 252 -13.55 9.89 -4.85
CA ALA A 252 -13.83 10.64 -6.05
C ALA A 252 -13.48 12.13 -5.87
N HIS A 253 -12.68 12.65 -6.80
CA HIS A 253 -12.42 14.09 -6.99
C HIS A 253 -12.99 14.62 -8.31
N ARG A 254 -13.53 13.72 -9.17
CA ARG A 254 -14.14 14.08 -10.46
C ARG A 254 -15.58 13.60 -10.54
N LEU A 255 -16.42 14.39 -11.20
CA LEU A 255 -17.84 14.08 -11.41
C LEU A 255 -18.07 12.82 -12.26
N SER A 256 -17.14 12.46 -13.16
CA SER A 256 -17.22 11.23 -13.94
C SER A 256 -17.25 9.97 -13.06
N ALA A 257 -16.41 9.93 -12.02
CA ALA A 257 -16.37 8.82 -11.09
C ALA A 257 -17.66 8.67 -10.27
N LEU A 258 -18.35 9.78 -9.96
CA LEU A 258 -19.62 9.76 -9.22
C LEU A 258 -20.75 9.13 -10.03
N LYS A 259 -20.74 9.26 -11.37
CA LYS A 259 -21.78 8.68 -12.24
C LYS A 259 -21.81 7.15 -12.23
N MET A 260 -20.68 6.52 -11.84
CA MET A 260 -20.58 5.06 -11.76
C MET A 260 -21.03 4.51 -10.40
N CYS A 261 -21.36 5.38 -9.44
CA CYS A 261 -21.68 5.00 -8.07
C CYS A 261 -23.19 4.97 -7.85
N ASN A 262 -23.62 4.06 -6.97
CA ASN A 262 -25.02 3.95 -6.53
C ASN A 262 -25.33 4.97 -5.42
N ARG A 263 -24.34 5.27 -4.58
CA ARG A 263 -24.48 6.15 -3.41
C ARG A 263 -23.21 6.98 -3.19
N ILE A 264 -23.40 8.13 -2.57
CA ILE A 264 -22.31 9.05 -2.22
C ILE A 264 -22.31 9.24 -0.70
N ALA A 265 -21.17 9.02 -0.07
CA ALA A 265 -20.93 9.36 1.33
C ALA A 265 -20.03 10.59 1.41
N VAL A 266 -20.42 11.56 2.22
CA VAL A 266 -19.64 12.77 2.47
C VAL A 266 -18.88 12.59 3.79
N VAL A 267 -17.57 12.79 3.75
CA VAL A 267 -16.69 12.77 4.93
C VAL A 267 -16.33 14.21 5.26
N GLU A 268 -16.70 14.64 6.48
CA GLU A 268 -16.48 16.02 7.01
C GLU A 268 -15.57 16.02 8.22
#